data_f8d90d9a49430bd5f5af18112e296e7e
#
_entry.id   f8d90d9a49430bd5f5af18112e296e7e
#
_cell.length_a   1.000
_cell.length_b   1.000
_cell.length_c   1.000
_cell.angle_alpha   90.00
_cell.angle_beta   90.00
_cell.angle_gamma   90.00
#
_symmetry.space_group_name_H-M   'P 1'
#
loop_
_entity.id
_entity.type
_entity.pdbx_description
1 polymer ?
#
loop_
_entity_poly.entity_id
_entity_poly.type
_entity_poly.pdbx_seq_one_letter_code
_entity_poly.pdbx_strand_id
1 'polypeptide(L)'
;MMKSVLVALMSLTLAVPAFSKTHKETYPVPCSDLWAAVKDTLRNSGNYGIISTDNAEMTASYNILGAIRKRTNSVVLNTQGSGCELQIQSNYSGIAHDDAGDFKKRVDESLAKLKAAPPADTKK
;
A
#
# COMPACT_ATOMS: atom_id res chain seq x y z
N MET A 1 22.79 6.65 57.95
CA MET A 1 23.01 6.75 56.50
C MET A 1 21.82 6.15 55.79
N MET A 2 20.96 7.00 55.27
CA MET A 2 19.81 6.56 54.49
C MET A 2 20.25 6.39 53.06
N LYS A 3 20.35 5.15 52.62
CA LYS A 3 20.52 4.85 51.21
C LYS A 3 19.13 4.92 50.59
N SER A 4 18.88 5.98 49.90
CA SER A 4 17.67 6.08 49.08
C SER A 4 17.79 5.07 47.95
N VAL A 5 17.09 3.98 48.08
CA VAL A 5 16.87 3.09 46.95
C VAL A 5 15.85 3.75 46.07
N LEU A 6 16.34 4.42 45.03
CA LEU A 6 15.50 4.87 43.96
C LEU A 6 15.08 3.63 43.18
N VAL A 7 13.92 3.13 43.52
CA VAL A 7 13.24 2.15 42.66
C VAL A 7 12.77 2.93 41.46
N ALA A 8 13.57 2.91 40.40
CA ALA A 8 13.10 3.35 39.10
C ALA A 8 12.05 2.35 38.68
N LEU A 9 10.79 2.70 38.87
CA LEU A 9 9.69 2.02 38.21
C LEU A 9 9.85 2.32 36.72
N MET A 10 10.52 1.42 36.03
CA MET A 10 10.44 1.35 34.58
C MET A 10 9.00 0.94 34.25
N SER A 11 8.17 1.93 34.01
CA SER A 11 6.89 1.69 33.39
C SER A 11 7.17 1.21 31.98
N LEU A 12 7.13 -0.11 31.83
CA LEU A 12 7.15 -0.75 30.54
C LEU A 12 5.83 -0.40 29.88
N THR A 13 5.81 0.70 29.14
CA THR A 13 4.70 0.99 28.25
C THR A 13 4.76 -0.06 27.15
N LEU A 14 3.98 -1.11 27.32
CA LEU A 14 3.67 -2.03 26.24
C LEU A 14 2.93 -1.23 25.19
N ALA A 15 3.67 -0.73 24.20
CA ALA A 15 3.06 -0.18 23.01
C ALA A 15 2.30 -1.32 22.35
N VAL A 16 1.00 -1.32 22.48
CA VAL A 16 0.14 -2.24 21.72
C VAL A 16 0.34 -1.88 20.25
N PRO A 17 0.84 -2.81 19.40
CA PRO A 17 0.98 -2.49 17.99
C PRO A 17 -0.38 -2.12 17.44
N ALA A 18 -0.45 -0.95 16.82
CA ALA A 18 -1.64 -0.54 16.10
C ALA A 18 -1.97 -1.63 15.08
N PHE A 19 -3.26 -1.96 14.90
CA PHE A 19 -3.72 -3.00 13.99
C PHE A 19 -3.56 -2.63 12.52
N SER A 20 -2.77 -1.61 12.19
CA SER A 20 -2.44 -1.26 10.81
C SER A 20 -1.18 -2.01 10.40
N LYS A 21 -1.25 -2.67 9.25
CA LYS A 21 -0.13 -3.40 8.67
C LYS A 21 0.38 -2.61 7.45
N THR A 22 1.68 -2.35 7.42
CA THR A 22 2.34 -1.73 6.28
C THR A 22 3.10 -2.78 5.48
N HIS A 23 2.85 -2.82 4.19
CA HIS A 23 3.54 -3.69 3.24
C HIS A 23 4.36 -2.82 2.28
N LYS A 24 5.65 -3.12 2.16
CA LYS A 24 6.57 -2.38 1.28
C LYS A 24 7.21 -3.31 0.27
N GLU A 25 7.27 -2.85 -0.98
CA GLU A 25 7.87 -3.60 -2.06
C GLU A 25 8.59 -2.64 -3.00
N THR A 26 9.80 -2.97 -3.42
CA THR A 26 10.57 -2.16 -4.37
C THR A 26 10.51 -2.77 -5.75
N TYR A 27 10.25 -1.92 -6.75
CA TYR A 27 10.15 -2.30 -8.15
C TYR A 27 11.26 -1.64 -8.95
N PRO A 28 11.88 -2.35 -9.90
CA PRO A 28 12.95 -1.79 -10.75
C PRO A 28 12.35 -1.01 -11.94
N VAL A 29 11.36 -0.16 -11.67
CA VAL A 29 10.70 0.67 -12.68
C VAL A 29 10.49 2.07 -12.12
N PRO A 30 10.38 3.09 -12.97
CA PRO A 30 10.06 4.44 -12.51
C PRO A 30 8.70 4.49 -11.81
N CYS A 31 8.57 5.39 -10.83
CA CYS A 31 7.30 5.55 -10.13
C CYS A 31 6.14 5.92 -11.05
N SER A 32 6.40 6.63 -12.14
CA SER A 32 5.36 6.94 -13.14
C SER A 32 4.75 5.68 -13.75
N ASP A 33 5.57 4.67 -14.05
CA ASP A 33 5.09 3.40 -14.59
C ASP A 33 4.32 2.61 -13.55
N LEU A 34 4.85 2.54 -12.34
CA LEU A 34 4.19 1.85 -11.24
C LEU A 34 2.87 2.54 -10.86
N TRP A 35 2.84 3.87 -10.90
CA TRP A 35 1.62 4.63 -10.63
C TRP A 35 0.53 4.34 -11.66
N ALA A 36 0.89 4.21 -12.92
CA ALA A 36 -0.05 3.80 -13.95
C ALA A 36 -0.67 2.43 -13.65
N ALA A 37 0.16 1.47 -13.18
CA ALA A 37 -0.32 0.15 -12.79
C ALA A 37 -1.23 0.20 -11.55
N VAL A 38 -0.90 1.04 -10.58
CA VAL A 38 -1.74 1.25 -9.38
C VAL A 38 -3.11 1.80 -9.80
N LYS A 39 -3.13 2.82 -10.64
CA LYS A 39 -4.39 3.40 -11.11
C LYS A 39 -5.21 2.41 -11.93
N ASP A 40 -4.58 1.64 -12.78
CA ASP A 40 -5.25 0.58 -13.54
C ASP A 40 -5.90 -0.45 -12.60
N THR A 41 -5.16 -0.89 -11.59
CA THR A 41 -5.68 -1.82 -10.59
C THR A 41 -6.91 -1.26 -9.88
N LEU A 42 -6.83 -0.01 -9.44
CA LEU A 42 -7.93 0.64 -8.72
C LEU A 42 -9.17 0.82 -9.59
N ARG A 43 -8.99 1.17 -10.86
CA ARG A 43 -10.08 1.52 -11.77
C ARG A 43 -10.68 0.32 -12.48
N ASN A 44 -9.86 -0.65 -12.84
CA ASN A 44 -10.24 -1.68 -13.81
C ASN A 44 -10.30 -3.10 -13.27
N SER A 45 -9.82 -3.35 -12.05
CA SER A 45 -9.86 -4.70 -11.49
C SER A 45 -11.24 -5.10 -10.97
N GLY A 46 -12.12 -4.13 -10.68
CA GLY A 46 -13.45 -4.39 -10.13
C GLY A 46 -13.46 -4.73 -8.64
N ASN A 47 -12.32 -4.64 -7.96
CA ASN A 47 -12.19 -5.05 -6.57
C ASN A 47 -12.15 -3.88 -5.58
N TYR A 48 -12.03 -2.65 -6.06
CA TYR A 48 -11.77 -1.50 -5.22
C TYR A 48 -12.71 -0.34 -5.51
N GLY A 49 -13.11 0.35 -4.43
CA GLY A 49 -13.79 1.63 -4.51
C GLY A 49 -12.80 2.75 -4.19
N ILE A 50 -12.59 3.66 -5.11
CA ILE A 50 -11.63 4.75 -4.94
C ILE A 50 -12.24 5.81 -4.03
N ILE A 51 -11.54 6.16 -2.95
CA ILE A 51 -11.92 7.25 -2.06
C ILE A 51 -11.26 8.55 -2.53
N SER A 52 -9.95 8.49 -2.76
CA SER A 52 -9.17 9.65 -3.21
C SER A 52 -7.94 9.21 -3.97
N THR A 53 -7.49 10.04 -4.90
CA THR A 53 -6.21 9.86 -5.58
C THR A 53 -5.51 11.20 -5.69
N ASP A 54 -4.20 11.19 -5.56
CA ASP A 54 -3.35 12.36 -5.77
C ASP A 54 -2.22 11.97 -6.74
N ASN A 55 -2.31 12.45 -7.97
CA ASN A 55 -1.32 12.12 -8.99
C ASN A 55 0.05 12.76 -8.74
N ALA A 56 0.07 13.96 -8.15
CA ALA A 56 1.32 14.64 -7.86
C ALA A 56 2.12 13.91 -6.77
N GLU A 57 1.45 13.47 -5.72
CA GLU A 57 2.05 12.73 -4.62
C GLU A 57 2.10 11.22 -4.87
N MET A 58 1.41 10.73 -5.89
CA MET A 58 1.26 9.30 -6.20
C MET A 58 0.76 8.52 -4.99
N THR A 59 -0.37 8.98 -4.45
CA THR A 59 -1.05 8.37 -3.32
C THR A 59 -2.51 8.11 -3.65
N ALA A 60 -3.08 7.09 -3.03
CA ALA A 60 -4.50 6.79 -3.16
C ALA A 60 -5.04 6.16 -1.90
N SER A 61 -6.32 6.38 -1.63
CA SER A 61 -7.08 5.69 -0.60
C SER A 61 -8.25 4.99 -1.26
N TYR A 62 -8.53 3.78 -0.82
CA TYR A 62 -9.53 2.93 -1.44
C TYR A 62 -10.17 1.97 -0.45
N ASN A 63 -11.39 1.53 -0.78
CA ASN A 63 -12.11 0.48 -0.06
C ASN A 63 -12.01 -0.85 -0.81
N ILE A 64 -12.16 -1.94 -0.06
CA ILE A 64 -12.34 -3.26 -0.64
C ILE A 64 -13.82 -3.44 -0.94
N LEU A 65 -14.16 -3.67 -2.20
CA LEU A 65 -15.55 -3.92 -2.60
C LEU A 65 -15.98 -5.34 -2.23
N GLY A 66 -17.25 -5.50 -1.91
CA GLY A 66 -17.82 -6.78 -1.54
C GLY A 66 -17.51 -7.25 -0.13
N ALA A 67 -16.78 -6.48 0.64
CA ALA A 67 -16.49 -6.80 2.03
C ALA A 67 -17.70 -6.54 2.92
N ILE A 68 -17.96 -7.44 3.86
CA ILE A 68 -19.04 -7.27 4.85
C ILE A 68 -18.79 -6.05 5.73
N ARG A 69 -17.52 -5.85 6.12
CA ARG A 69 -17.09 -4.67 6.86
C ARG A 69 -16.25 -3.79 5.95
N LYS A 70 -16.46 -2.48 6.09
CA LYS A 70 -15.68 -1.50 5.35
C LYS A 70 -14.21 -1.60 5.73
N ARG A 71 -13.37 -1.95 4.77
CA ARG A 71 -11.91 -1.96 4.92
C ARG A 71 -11.33 -0.90 4.01
N THR A 72 -10.62 0.06 4.61
CA THR A 72 -9.98 1.16 3.91
C THR A 72 -8.47 0.97 3.94
N ASN A 73 -7.86 1.04 2.78
CA ASN A 73 -6.41 0.95 2.62
C ASN A 73 -5.88 2.18 1.91
N SER A 74 -4.60 2.42 2.04
CA SER A 74 -3.92 3.47 1.30
C SER A 74 -2.67 2.93 0.62
N VAL A 75 -2.29 3.56 -0.48
CA VAL A 75 -1.09 3.25 -1.23
C VAL A 75 -0.30 4.53 -1.46
N VAL A 76 1.02 4.44 -1.30
CA VAL A 76 1.95 5.56 -1.52
C VAL A 76 3.12 5.02 -2.34
N LEU A 77 3.55 5.78 -3.33
CA LEU A 77 4.77 5.48 -4.09
C LEU A 77 5.88 6.45 -3.72
N ASN A 78 7.07 5.90 -3.51
CA ASN A 78 8.25 6.69 -3.21
C ASN A 78 9.40 6.31 -4.15
N THR A 79 10.08 7.30 -4.70
CA THR A 79 11.25 7.06 -5.54
C THR A 79 12.38 6.45 -4.70
N GLN A 80 12.95 5.35 -5.19
CA GLN A 80 14.07 4.65 -4.56
C GLN A 80 15.17 4.47 -5.61
N GLY A 81 16.14 5.38 -5.63
CA GLY A 81 17.17 5.37 -6.68
C GLY A 81 16.54 5.46 -8.07
N SER A 82 16.79 4.47 -8.92
CA SER A 82 16.17 4.37 -10.24
C SER A 82 14.84 3.62 -10.24
N GLY A 83 14.46 3.06 -9.09
CA GLY A 83 13.24 2.28 -8.94
C GLY A 83 12.14 3.04 -8.16
N CYS A 84 11.12 2.31 -7.78
CA CYS A 84 9.99 2.83 -7.03
C CYS A 84 9.58 1.89 -5.91
N GLU A 85 9.38 2.44 -4.72
CA GLU A 85 8.84 1.69 -3.59
C GLU A 85 7.33 1.84 -3.55
N LEU A 86 6.63 0.72 -3.57
CA LEU A 86 5.20 0.63 -3.32
C LEU A 86 4.98 0.38 -1.84
N GLN A 87 4.25 1.26 -1.19
CA GLN A 87 3.89 1.12 0.22
C GLN A 87 2.38 1.04 0.35
N ILE A 88 1.89 -0.06 0.90
CA ILE A 88 0.46 -0.29 1.12
C ILE A 88 0.21 -0.34 2.61
N GLN A 89 -0.69 0.49 3.09
CA GLN A 89 -1.12 0.50 4.48
C GLN A 89 -2.56 0.00 4.58
N SER A 90 -2.74 -1.07 5.35
CA SER A 90 -4.05 -1.67 5.58
C SER A 90 -4.52 -1.34 6.98
N ASN A 91 -5.76 -0.86 7.12
CA ASN A 91 -6.37 -0.60 8.41
C ASN A 91 -6.92 -1.86 9.08
N TYR A 92 -6.91 -2.97 8.36
CA TYR A 92 -7.39 -4.24 8.87
C TYR A 92 -6.30 -5.30 8.76
N SER A 93 -5.97 -5.91 9.89
CA SER A 93 -4.98 -6.98 9.97
C SER A 93 -5.63 -8.29 10.40
N GLY A 94 -6.71 -8.66 9.72
CA GLY A 94 -7.36 -9.95 9.97
C GLY A 94 -6.54 -11.09 9.39
N ILE A 95 -6.54 -12.24 10.08
CA ILE A 95 -5.80 -13.43 9.64
C ILE A 95 -6.40 -13.98 8.32
N ALA A 96 -7.69 -13.75 8.10
CA ALA A 96 -8.41 -14.32 6.96
C ALA A 96 -8.24 -13.54 5.65
N HIS A 97 -7.71 -12.32 5.70
CA HIS A 97 -7.64 -11.46 4.52
C HIS A 97 -6.28 -10.76 4.45
N ASP A 98 -5.59 -10.93 3.35
CA ASP A 98 -4.34 -10.22 3.04
C ASP A 98 -4.62 -9.18 1.95
N ASP A 99 -5.27 -8.08 2.34
CA ASP A 99 -5.67 -7.03 1.41
C ASP A 99 -4.45 -6.40 0.72
N ALA A 100 -3.37 -6.21 1.44
CA ALA A 100 -2.13 -5.65 0.89
C ALA A 100 -1.49 -6.60 -0.12
N GLY A 101 -1.40 -7.88 0.19
CA GLY A 101 -0.86 -8.89 -0.71
C GLY A 101 -1.71 -9.06 -1.97
N ASP A 102 -3.03 -9.06 -1.82
CA ASP A 102 -3.96 -9.13 -2.95
C ASP A 102 -3.81 -7.89 -3.85
N PHE A 103 -3.70 -6.72 -3.27
CA PHE A 103 -3.49 -5.49 -4.04
C PHE A 103 -2.17 -5.52 -4.80
N LYS A 104 -1.08 -5.90 -4.13
CA LYS A 104 0.23 -6.04 -4.75
C LYS A 104 0.19 -6.99 -5.95
N LYS A 105 -0.44 -8.15 -5.77
CA LYS A 105 -0.58 -9.13 -6.84
C LYS A 105 -1.28 -8.54 -8.07
N ARG A 106 -2.35 -7.79 -7.84
CA ARG A 106 -3.09 -7.13 -8.92
C ARG A 106 -2.30 -6.01 -9.57
N VAL A 107 -1.50 -5.27 -8.79
CA VAL A 107 -0.58 -4.27 -9.33
C VAL A 107 0.48 -4.95 -10.21
N ASP A 108 1.04 -6.07 -9.77
CA ASP A 108 2.01 -6.84 -10.57
C ASP A 108 1.40 -7.29 -11.90
N GLU A 109 0.16 -7.77 -11.88
CA GLU A 109 -0.56 -8.16 -13.09
C GLU A 109 -0.82 -6.96 -14.01
N SER A 110 -1.24 -5.83 -13.46
CA SER A 110 -1.45 -4.59 -14.22
C SER A 110 -0.15 -4.10 -14.84
N LEU A 111 0.95 -4.13 -14.09
CA LEU A 111 2.25 -3.68 -14.57
C LEU A 111 2.72 -4.56 -15.73
N ALA A 112 2.56 -5.87 -15.62
CA ALA A 112 2.90 -6.80 -16.69
C ALA A 112 2.05 -6.56 -17.94
N LYS A 113 0.76 -6.32 -17.75
CA LYS A 113 -0.17 -6.02 -18.84
C LYS A 113 0.20 -4.72 -19.55
N LEU A 114 0.53 -3.67 -18.81
CA LEU A 114 0.90 -2.37 -19.39
C LEU A 114 2.23 -2.44 -20.14
N LYS A 115 3.19 -3.21 -19.64
CA LYS A 115 4.46 -3.43 -20.33
C LYS A 115 4.32 -4.26 -21.61
N ALA A 116 3.41 -5.22 -21.61
CA ALA A 116 3.16 -6.08 -22.75
C ALA A 116 2.28 -5.40 -23.80
N ALA A 117 1.53 -4.37 -23.42
CA ALA A 117 0.65 -3.67 -24.34
C ALA A 117 1.46 -2.88 -25.37
N PRO A 118 1.06 -2.90 -26.66
CA PRO A 118 1.70 -2.04 -27.64
C PRO A 118 1.50 -0.56 -27.29
N PRO A 119 2.47 0.30 -27.63
CA PRO A 119 2.31 1.74 -27.38
C PRO A 119 1.03 2.27 -28.03
N ALA A 120 0.34 3.16 -27.32
CA ALA A 120 -0.95 3.69 -27.78
C ALA A 120 -0.84 4.48 -29.09
N ASP A 121 0.32 5.07 -29.36
CA ASP A 121 0.59 5.84 -30.56
C ASP A 121 0.84 4.98 -31.80
N THR A 122 1.01 3.67 -31.67
CA THR A 122 1.10 2.76 -32.81
C THR A 122 -0.24 2.45 -33.43
N LYS A 123 -1.30 2.91 -32.84
CA LYS A 123 -2.64 2.72 -33.34
C LYS A 123 -2.86 3.54 -34.60
N LYS A 124 -3.12 2.90 -35.65
CA LYS A 124 -3.48 3.53 -36.92
C LYS A 124 -4.97 3.65 -37.05
#